data_8a87d6c6d22e3eb2fcd7ac765bb5c101
#
_entry.id   8a87d6c6d22e3eb2fcd7ac765bb5c101
#
_cell.length_a   1.000
_cell.length_b   1.000
_cell.length_c   1.000
_cell.angle_alpha   90.00
_cell.angle_beta   90.00
_cell.angle_gamma   90.00
#
_symmetry.space_group_name_H-M   'P 1'
#
loop_
_entity.id
_entity.type
_entity.pdbx_description
1 polymer ?
#
loop_
_entity_poly.entity_id
_entity_poly.type
_entity_poly.pdbx_seq_one_letter_code
_entity_poly.pdbx_strand_id
1 'polypeptide(L)'
;VEIEIGKGKIGRRAYGFDEVAIVPSRRTRDPDDVDISWEIDAYRFDLPLMASAMDAVVSPTSAAEIGRLGGLAVLNLEGLQTRYELPDDKATRRMQELYREPIKEELIGQRIRELKEAGIVAAASLTPQRTERYAKLVLEAELDILVIQGTVVSAEHVSTRTEPLNLKRFIATFDLPVIVGGCASYSTALHLMRTGAIGVLVGVGPGQACTSRGVLGIGVPQATAIADAAAARMEHLRETGRYAHVIADGGMRTGGDIAKAIACGADAVMIGSPLAKAHEAPGRGYHWGMATFHPELPRGARVKTRQIGSLQEILTGPAHENDGTLNLFGALRMSMATTGYANVREFQKAEVLVAPSIRTEGKDLQRQQGVGMA
;
A
#
# COMPACT_ATOMS: atom_id res chain seq x y z
N VAL A 1 6.13 -25.30 -4.65
CA VAL A 1 6.71 -26.55 -4.16
C VAL A 1 6.31 -26.71 -2.69
N GLU A 2 5.65 -27.82 -2.38
CA GLU A 2 5.38 -28.23 -1.00
C GLU A 2 6.65 -28.79 -0.37
N ILE A 3 6.87 -28.42 0.88
CA ILE A 3 8.06 -28.80 1.64
C ILE A 3 7.60 -29.40 2.96
N GLU A 4 8.11 -30.58 3.29
CA GLU A 4 7.89 -31.17 4.60
C GLU A 4 8.72 -30.42 5.64
N ILE A 5 8.04 -29.75 6.61
CA ILE A 5 8.68 -29.04 7.71
C ILE A 5 9.05 -30.04 8.83
N GLY A 6 8.28 -31.09 8.97
CA GLY A 6 8.44 -32.14 9.94
C GLY A 6 7.35 -33.19 9.74
N LYS A 7 7.47 -34.36 10.36
CA LYS A 7 6.58 -35.50 10.15
C LYS A 7 5.10 -35.10 10.26
N GLY A 8 4.40 -35.13 9.13
CA GLY A 8 2.98 -34.79 9.04
C GLY A 8 2.67 -33.27 8.99
N LYS A 9 3.69 -32.40 8.88
CA LYS A 9 3.50 -30.97 8.68
C LYS A 9 4.13 -30.52 7.38
N ILE A 10 3.29 -30.07 6.44
CA ILE A 10 3.70 -29.57 5.13
C ILE A 10 3.60 -28.04 5.12
N GLY A 11 4.59 -27.39 4.52
CA GLY A 11 4.59 -25.96 4.23
C GLY A 11 4.78 -25.70 2.75
N ARG A 12 4.54 -24.45 2.33
CA ARG A 12 4.82 -23.97 0.98
C ARG A 12 5.93 -22.93 1.03
N ARG A 13 6.92 -23.03 0.15
CA ARG A 13 7.93 -22.00 0.01
C ARG A 13 7.33 -20.73 -0.59
N ALA A 14 7.66 -19.59 -0.01
CA ALA A 14 7.23 -18.27 -0.46
C ALA A 14 8.45 -17.35 -0.66
N TYR A 15 8.33 -16.36 -1.55
CA TYR A 15 9.42 -15.52 -2.00
C TYR A 15 9.11 -14.04 -1.77
N GLY A 16 10.11 -13.30 -1.28
CA GLY A 16 10.11 -11.85 -1.18
C GLY A 16 10.70 -11.18 -2.42
N PHE A 17 10.69 -9.85 -2.46
CA PHE A 17 11.30 -9.10 -3.56
C PHE A 17 12.82 -9.31 -3.66
N ASP A 18 13.48 -9.67 -2.57
CA ASP A 18 14.92 -9.93 -2.55
C ASP A 18 15.32 -11.26 -3.20
N GLU A 19 14.34 -12.14 -3.43
CA GLU A 19 14.55 -13.48 -3.99
C GLU A 19 14.06 -13.60 -5.44
N VAL A 20 13.54 -12.54 -6.03
CA VAL A 20 13.02 -12.56 -7.40
C VAL A 20 13.68 -11.48 -8.26
N ALA A 21 13.78 -11.75 -9.55
CA ALA A 21 14.28 -10.81 -10.54
C ALA A 21 13.41 -10.84 -11.79
N ILE A 22 13.27 -9.68 -12.44
CA ILE A 22 12.58 -9.55 -13.72
C ILE A 22 13.58 -9.90 -14.81
N VAL A 23 13.17 -10.75 -15.75
CA VAL A 23 14.02 -11.18 -16.85
C VAL A 23 13.96 -10.15 -17.98
N PRO A 24 15.10 -9.64 -18.48
CA PRO A 24 15.13 -8.81 -19.66
C PRO A 24 14.54 -9.53 -20.85
N SER A 25 13.70 -8.85 -21.64
CA SER A 25 13.12 -9.45 -22.83
C SER A 25 14.00 -9.18 -24.06
N ARG A 26 13.66 -9.82 -25.18
CA ARG A 26 14.33 -9.59 -26.50
C ARG A 26 14.01 -8.23 -27.10
N ARG A 27 13.06 -7.50 -26.56
CA ARG A 27 12.60 -6.19 -27.05
C ARG A 27 12.82 -5.14 -25.97
N THR A 28 13.15 -3.94 -26.36
CA THR A 28 13.19 -2.74 -25.52
C THR A 28 12.27 -1.68 -26.12
N ARG A 29 11.97 -0.63 -25.35
CA ARG A 29 11.22 0.55 -25.79
C ARG A 29 11.92 1.81 -25.29
N ASP A 30 11.58 2.94 -25.87
CA ASP A 30 11.93 4.22 -25.28
C ASP A 30 11.06 4.45 -24.03
N PRO A 31 11.63 4.99 -22.94
CA PRO A 31 10.87 5.23 -21.72
C PRO A 31 9.66 6.15 -21.90
N ASP A 32 9.72 7.08 -22.85
CA ASP A 32 8.64 8.01 -23.15
C ASP A 32 7.43 7.33 -23.81
N ASP A 33 7.62 6.14 -24.42
CA ASP A 33 6.56 5.31 -25.00
C ASP A 33 5.88 4.38 -23.98
N VAL A 34 6.24 4.49 -22.67
CA VAL A 34 5.70 3.64 -21.62
C VAL A 34 4.65 4.38 -20.81
N ASP A 35 3.44 3.84 -20.80
CA ASP A 35 2.34 4.32 -19.95
C ASP A 35 2.33 3.56 -18.60
N ILE A 36 2.62 4.25 -17.52
CA ILE A 36 2.54 3.71 -16.17
C ILE A 36 1.23 4.08 -15.44
N SER A 37 0.30 4.75 -16.11
CA SER A 37 -0.95 5.16 -15.51
C SER A 37 -1.78 3.97 -14.99
N TRP A 38 -2.63 4.26 -14.03
CA TRP A 38 -3.51 3.31 -13.40
C TRP A 38 -4.94 3.86 -13.36
N GLU A 39 -5.89 3.00 -13.69
CA GLU A 39 -7.32 3.33 -13.61
C GLU A 39 -7.98 2.38 -12.62
N ILE A 40 -8.82 2.92 -11.76
CA ILE A 40 -9.65 2.16 -10.83
C ILE A 40 -11.04 2.82 -10.74
N ASP A 41 -12.07 2.04 -11.01
CA ASP A 41 -13.44 2.55 -11.15
C ASP A 41 -13.50 3.69 -12.17
N ALA A 42 -14.02 4.85 -11.82
CA ALA A 42 -14.10 6.04 -12.67
C ALA A 42 -12.86 6.94 -12.61
N TYR A 43 -11.84 6.58 -11.85
CA TYR A 43 -10.69 7.42 -11.58
C TYR A 43 -9.44 6.96 -12.32
N ARG A 44 -8.66 7.92 -12.84
CA ARG A 44 -7.37 7.70 -13.48
C ARG A 44 -6.27 8.46 -12.74
N PHE A 45 -5.15 7.79 -12.55
CA PHE A 45 -3.95 8.31 -11.92
C PHE A 45 -2.75 8.14 -12.85
N ASP A 46 -1.89 9.14 -12.92
CA ASP A 46 -0.66 9.09 -13.76
C ASP A 46 0.37 8.12 -13.18
N LEU A 47 0.31 7.89 -11.85
CA LEU A 47 1.16 6.96 -11.14
C LEU A 47 0.32 5.82 -10.56
N PRO A 48 0.74 4.55 -10.66
CA PRO A 48 0.08 3.42 -10.01
C PRO A 48 0.40 3.39 -8.50
N LEU A 49 0.07 4.50 -7.83
CA LEU A 49 0.45 4.81 -6.45
C LEU A 49 -0.76 5.06 -5.58
N MET A 50 -0.79 4.37 -4.44
CA MET A 50 -1.54 4.76 -3.26
C MET A 50 -0.57 5.11 -2.13
N ALA A 51 -0.67 6.30 -1.55
CA ALA A 51 0.03 6.62 -0.31
C ALA A 51 -0.70 5.98 0.87
N SER A 52 0.05 5.24 1.71
CA SER A 52 -0.51 4.50 2.84
C SER A 52 -1.21 5.41 3.84
N ALA A 53 -2.34 4.95 4.37
CA ALA A 53 -3.14 5.64 5.38
C ALA A 53 -2.42 5.69 6.74
N MET A 54 -1.31 6.39 6.79
CA MET A 54 -0.45 6.56 7.97
C MET A 54 -0.35 8.04 8.31
N ASP A 55 -0.56 8.41 9.55
CA ASP A 55 -0.53 9.82 9.99
C ASP A 55 0.84 10.50 9.79
N ALA A 56 1.90 9.69 9.70
CA ALA A 56 3.24 10.19 9.38
C ALA A 56 3.48 10.40 7.89
N VAL A 57 2.57 9.99 7.01
CA VAL A 57 2.69 10.00 5.55
C VAL A 57 1.65 10.91 4.92
N VAL A 58 0.39 10.76 5.33
CA VAL A 58 -0.74 11.45 4.73
C VAL A 58 -1.42 12.39 5.73
N SER A 59 -1.40 13.66 5.39
CA SER A 59 -2.25 14.74 5.91
C SER A 59 -2.99 15.36 4.74
N PRO A 60 -3.99 16.23 4.93
CA PRO A 60 -4.62 16.94 3.82
C PRO A 60 -3.62 17.67 2.91
N THR A 61 -2.59 18.29 3.48
CA THR A 61 -1.56 19.00 2.73
C THR A 61 -0.69 18.06 1.86
N SER A 62 -0.16 16.97 2.46
CA SER A 62 0.65 16.02 1.68
C SER A 62 -0.20 15.22 0.69
N ALA A 63 -1.49 14.99 0.99
CA ALA A 63 -2.43 14.37 0.05
C ALA A 63 -2.63 15.23 -1.19
N ALA A 64 -2.80 16.54 -1.02
CA ALA A 64 -2.92 17.50 -2.13
C ALA A 64 -1.69 17.46 -3.03
N GLU A 65 -0.49 17.35 -2.45
CA GLU A 65 0.76 17.27 -3.22
C GLU A 65 0.88 15.95 -3.97
N ILE A 66 0.59 14.82 -3.30
CA ILE A 66 0.59 13.49 -3.94
C ILE A 66 -0.43 13.43 -5.09
N GLY A 67 -1.62 14.01 -4.91
CA GLY A 67 -2.63 14.09 -5.96
C GLY A 67 -2.18 14.91 -7.16
N ARG A 68 -1.53 16.06 -6.94
CA ARG A 68 -0.94 16.88 -8.02
C ARG A 68 0.18 16.16 -8.78
N LEU A 69 0.90 15.26 -8.10
CA LEU A 69 1.94 14.43 -8.71
C LEU A 69 1.37 13.19 -9.40
N GLY A 70 0.04 13.02 -9.44
CA GLY A 70 -0.65 11.96 -10.17
C GLY A 70 -0.87 10.66 -9.40
N GLY A 71 -0.69 10.66 -8.06
CA GLY A 71 -0.96 9.53 -7.20
C GLY A 71 -2.27 9.67 -6.40
N LEU A 72 -2.70 8.60 -5.74
CA LEU A 72 -3.81 8.59 -4.80
C LEU A 72 -3.29 8.59 -3.36
N ALA A 73 -3.74 9.54 -2.54
CA ALA A 73 -3.43 9.54 -1.11
C ALA A 73 -4.62 9.06 -0.28
N VAL A 74 -4.38 8.16 0.67
CA VAL A 74 -5.43 7.64 1.56
C VAL A 74 -5.29 8.26 2.94
N LEU A 75 -6.27 9.06 3.35
CA LEU A 75 -6.28 9.68 4.66
C LEU A 75 -6.82 8.71 5.72
N ASN A 76 -6.14 8.61 6.87
CA ASN A 76 -6.62 7.80 7.98
C ASN A 76 -7.66 8.58 8.83
N LEU A 77 -8.92 8.18 8.78
CA LEU A 77 -10.00 8.82 9.55
C LEU A 77 -10.03 8.41 11.03
N GLU A 78 -9.19 7.48 11.43
CA GLU A 78 -9.02 7.07 12.83
C GLU A 78 -7.68 7.54 13.42
N GLY A 79 -6.96 8.35 12.69
CA GLY A 79 -5.64 8.86 13.02
C GLY A 79 -5.62 10.16 13.82
N LEU A 80 -4.49 10.86 13.74
CA LEU A 80 -4.28 12.15 14.37
C LEU A 80 -5.10 13.25 13.71
N GLN A 81 -5.29 13.17 12.38
CA GLN A 81 -5.96 14.20 11.58
C GLN A 81 -7.43 14.43 11.99
N THR A 82 -8.06 13.44 12.62
CA THR A 82 -9.43 13.51 13.12
C THR A 82 -9.54 13.68 14.63
N ARG A 83 -8.41 13.84 15.32
CA ARG A 83 -8.35 14.11 16.78
C ARG A 83 -7.84 15.50 17.10
N TYR A 84 -7.08 16.09 16.21
CA TYR A 84 -6.39 17.34 16.42
C TYR A 84 -6.57 18.29 15.23
N GLU A 85 -6.83 19.57 15.47
CA GLU A 85 -7.16 20.52 14.42
C GLU A 85 -5.95 20.93 13.58
N LEU A 86 -4.78 21.03 14.20
CA LEU A 86 -3.56 21.45 13.54
C LEU A 86 -2.41 20.52 13.90
N PRO A 87 -1.90 19.73 12.94
CA PRO A 87 -0.67 18.97 13.13
C PRO A 87 0.51 19.93 13.22
N ASP A 88 1.03 20.16 14.40
CA ASP A 88 2.24 20.91 14.64
C ASP A 88 3.44 20.01 14.90
N ASP A 89 4.64 20.59 14.97
CA ASP A 89 5.87 19.87 15.30
C ASP A 89 5.83 19.16 16.66
N LYS A 90 4.95 19.60 17.53
CA LYS A 90 4.74 19.03 18.87
C LYS A 90 3.83 17.81 18.82
N ALA A 91 2.96 17.70 17.80
CA ALA A 91 2.05 16.56 17.65
C ALA A 91 2.80 15.23 17.64
N THR A 92 3.95 15.16 16.95
CA THR A 92 4.78 13.96 16.93
C THR A 92 5.35 13.61 18.30
N ARG A 93 5.64 14.58 19.17
CA ARG A 93 6.13 14.35 20.53
C ARG A 93 4.99 13.94 21.48
N ARG A 94 3.79 14.45 21.25
CA ARG A 94 2.59 14.20 22.05
C ARG A 94 1.70 13.12 21.45
N MET A 95 2.15 12.43 20.44
CA MET A 95 1.37 11.49 19.65
C MET A 95 0.62 10.44 20.50
N GLN A 96 1.24 9.89 21.53
CA GLN A 96 0.60 8.90 22.39
C GLN A 96 -0.55 9.50 23.22
N GLU A 97 -0.43 10.75 23.62
CA GLU A 97 -1.51 11.47 24.33
C GLU A 97 -2.66 11.75 23.35
N LEU A 98 -2.33 12.25 22.14
CA LEU A 98 -3.33 12.57 21.12
C LEU A 98 -4.12 11.35 20.65
N TYR A 99 -3.49 10.17 20.55
CA TYR A 99 -4.22 8.94 20.21
C TYR A 99 -5.19 8.46 21.29
N ARG A 100 -5.09 8.96 22.53
CA ARG A 100 -6.07 8.70 23.59
C ARG A 100 -7.30 9.60 23.49
N GLU A 101 -7.18 10.74 22.80
CA GLU A 101 -8.31 11.62 22.54
C GLU A 101 -9.34 10.91 21.64
N PRO A 102 -10.64 11.15 21.85
CA PRO A 102 -11.67 10.59 20.99
C PRO A 102 -11.54 11.16 19.56
N ILE A 103 -12.02 10.39 18.58
CA ILE A 103 -12.21 10.88 17.22
C ILE A 103 -13.32 11.93 17.26
N LYS A 104 -13.04 13.10 16.69
CA LYS A 104 -14.00 14.18 16.54
C LYS A 104 -14.73 14.00 15.21
N GLU A 105 -16.01 13.72 15.26
CA GLU A 105 -16.81 13.39 14.07
C GLU A 105 -16.89 14.56 13.09
N GLU A 106 -16.91 15.79 13.59
CA GLU A 106 -16.83 17.01 12.76
C GLU A 106 -15.57 17.11 11.92
N LEU A 107 -14.43 16.61 12.46
CA LEU A 107 -13.17 16.62 11.72
C LEU A 107 -13.15 15.58 10.60
N ILE A 108 -13.92 14.49 10.67
CA ILE A 108 -14.02 13.52 9.58
C ILE A 108 -14.52 14.22 8.32
N GLY A 109 -15.67 14.89 8.41
CA GLY A 109 -16.24 15.63 7.27
C GLY A 109 -15.34 16.78 6.81
N GLN A 110 -14.75 17.52 7.75
CA GLN A 110 -13.85 18.62 7.42
C GLN A 110 -12.63 18.14 6.63
N ARG A 111 -11.94 17.08 7.08
CA ARG A 111 -10.76 16.55 6.39
C ARG A 111 -11.07 16.04 4.98
N ILE A 112 -12.22 15.40 4.79
CA ILE A 112 -12.66 14.96 3.46
C ILE A 112 -12.90 16.17 2.55
N ARG A 113 -13.58 17.21 3.04
CA ARG A 113 -13.79 18.44 2.27
C ARG A 113 -12.48 19.13 1.90
N GLU A 114 -11.49 19.17 2.81
CA GLU A 114 -10.15 19.70 2.52
C GLU A 114 -9.48 18.99 1.32
N LEU A 115 -9.66 17.66 1.20
CA LEU A 115 -9.18 16.90 0.04
C LEU A 115 -9.94 17.27 -1.24
N LYS A 116 -11.26 17.41 -1.15
CA LYS A 116 -12.11 17.81 -2.30
C LYS A 116 -11.77 19.24 -2.77
N GLU A 117 -11.61 20.17 -1.85
CA GLU A 117 -11.23 21.57 -2.13
C GLU A 117 -9.83 21.67 -2.76
N ALA A 118 -8.93 20.74 -2.47
CA ALA A 118 -7.65 20.64 -3.14
C ALA A 118 -7.74 20.12 -4.59
N GLY A 119 -8.92 19.72 -5.06
CA GLY A 119 -9.17 19.25 -6.41
C GLY A 119 -8.60 17.86 -6.71
N ILE A 120 -8.39 17.05 -5.70
CA ILE A 120 -7.86 15.67 -5.80
C ILE A 120 -8.97 14.65 -5.53
N VAL A 121 -8.75 13.41 -5.96
CA VAL A 121 -9.62 12.29 -5.57
C VAL A 121 -9.52 12.07 -4.07
N ALA A 122 -10.61 12.25 -3.35
CA ALA A 122 -10.67 12.10 -1.91
C ALA A 122 -10.81 10.63 -1.53
N ALA A 123 -9.74 10.03 -1.01
CA ALA A 123 -9.75 8.68 -0.48
C ALA A 123 -9.41 8.67 1.01
N ALA A 124 -10.12 7.84 1.76
CA ALA A 124 -9.88 7.74 3.19
C ALA A 124 -10.09 6.31 3.70
N SER A 125 -9.44 5.99 4.83
CA SER A 125 -9.51 4.66 5.42
C SER A 125 -10.24 4.64 6.76
N LEU A 126 -10.96 3.53 6.98
CA LEU A 126 -11.56 3.14 8.24
C LEU A 126 -11.24 1.67 8.53
N THR A 127 -11.19 1.32 9.81
CA THR A 127 -11.15 -0.10 10.20
C THR A 127 -12.54 -0.74 10.03
N PRO A 128 -12.63 -2.07 9.85
CA PRO A 128 -13.92 -2.76 9.77
C PRO A 128 -14.85 -2.46 10.95
N GLN A 129 -14.27 -2.29 12.15
CA GLN A 129 -15.01 -2.04 13.40
C GLN A 129 -15.71 -0.67 13.45
N ARG A 130 -15.24 0.29 12.64
CA ARG A 130 -15.75 1.67 12.67
C ARG A 130 -16.44 2.08 11.38
N THR A 131 -16.38 1.24 10.36
CA THR A 131 -16.93 1.53 9.03
C THR A 131 -18.42 1.87 9.09
N GLU A 132 -19.26 1.02 9.70
CA GLU A 132 -20.71 1.28 9.79
C GLU A 132 -21.03 2.55 10.60
N ARG A 133 -20.28 2.81 11.66
CA ARG A 133 -20.48 4.00 12.50
C ARG A 133 -20.28 5.30 11.74
N TYR A 134 -19.25 5.36 10.88
CA TYR A 134 -18.88 6.59 10.18
C TYR A 134 -19.34 6.64 8.72
N ALA A 135 -19.98 5.59 8.23
CA ALA A 135 -20.43 5.49 6.83
C ALA A 135 -21.26 6.70 6.37
N LYS A 136 -22.21 7.14 7.21
CA LYS A 136 -23.06 8.30 6.89
C LYS A 136 -22.25 9.59 6.78
N LEU A 137 -21.33 9.85 7.72
CA LEU A 137 -20.48 11.06 7.70
C LEU A 137 -19.58 11.10 6.46
N VAL A 138 -19.07 9.93 6.06
CA VAL A 138 -18.21 9.78 4.89
C VAL A 138 -18.98 10.07 3.59
N LEU A 139 -20.23 9.59 3.49
CA LEU A 139 -21.12 9.88 2.34
C LEU A 139 -21.52 11.36 2.29
N GLU A 140 -21.92 11.95 3.42
CA GLU A 140 -22.30 13.36 3.52
C GLU A 140 -21.14 14.32 3.20
N ALA A 141 -19.90 13.86 3.39
CA ALA A 141 -18.69 14.61 3.04
C ALA A 141 -18.22 14.38 1.59
N GLU A 142 -18.97 13.58 0.79
CA GLU A 142 -18.71 13.29 -0.61
C GLU A 142 -17.32 12.65 -0.85
N LEU A 143 -16.96 11.66 -0.02
CA LEU A 143 -15.76 10.85 -0.24
C LEU A 143 -15.85 10.15 -1.61
N ASP A 144 -14.74 10.03 -2.32
CA ASP A 144 -14.71 9.38 -3.64
C ASP A 144 -14.39 7.88 -3.53
N ILE A 145 -13.47 7.48 -2.64
CA ILE A 145 -13.06 6.08 -2.45
C ILE A 145 -12.93 5.76 -0.97
N LEU A 146 -13.63 4.73 -0.50
CA LEU A 146 -13.46 4.22 0.86
C LEU A 146 -12.48 3.04 0.88
N VAL A 147 -11.51 3.07 1.80
CA VAL A 147 -10.58 1.98 2.06
C VAL A 147 -10.90 1.35 3.42
N ILE A 148 -11.37 0.11 3.44
CA ILE A 148 -11.59 -0.64 4.67
C ILE A 148 -10.32 -1.43 4.96
N GLN A 149 -9.53 -0.96 5.93
CA GLN A 149 -8.17 -1.46 6.17
C GLN A 149 -7.96 -1.93 7.61
N GLY A 150 -7.28 -3.07 7.73
CA GLY A 150 -6.77 -3.62 8.98
C GLY A 150 -5.50 -4.41 8.75
N THR A 151 -4.88 -4.91 9.82
CA THR A 151 -3.68 -5.79 9.69
C THR A 151 -4.00 -7.02 8.87
N VAL A 152 -5.15 -7.63 9.16
CA VAL A 152 -5.79 -8.69 8.37
C VAL A 152 -7.27 -8.36 8.33
N VAL A 153 -7.84 -8.36 7.13
CA VAL A 153 -9.29 -8.26 6.93
C VAL A 153 -9.77 -9.55 6.30
N SER A 154 -10.79 -10.14 6.87
CA SER A 154 -11.46 -11.35 6.36
C SER A 154 -12.88 -11.03 5.91
N ALA A 155 -13.38 -11.75 4.92
CA ALA A 155 -14.78 -11.64 4.51
C ALA A 155 -15.76 -12.14 5.58
N GLU A 156 -15.29 -13.01 6.47
CA GLU A 156 -16.04 -13.56 7.60
C GLU A 156 -15.27 -13.30 8.90
N HIS A 157 -15.83 -12.46 9.77
CA HIS A 157 -15.31 -12.26 11.12
C HIS A 157 -16.30 -12.88 12.11
N VAL A 158 -15.81 -13.69 13.04
CA VAL A 158 -16.62 -14.29 14.09
C VAL A 158 -16.41 -13.53 15.39
N SER A 159 -17.49 -13.02 15.98
CA SER A 159 -17.46 -12.35 17.28
C SER A 159 -18.63 -12.80 18.12
N THR A 160 -18.39 -12.97 19.42
CA THR A 160 -19.44 -13.23 20.43
C THR A 160 -19.88 -11.96 21.16
N ARG A 161 -19.24 -10.82 20.89
CA ARG A 161 -19.46 -9.56 21.61
C ARG A 161 -20.26 -8.53 20.82
N THR A 162 -20.07 -8.51 19.51
CA THR A 162 -20.71 -7.53 18.61
C THR A 162 -21.05 -8.22 17.30
N GLU A 163 -22.08 -7.75 16.61
CA GLU A 163 -22.32 -8.16 15.23
C GLU A 163 -21.16 -7.66 14.34
N PRO A 164 -20.43 -8.54 13.65
CA PRO A 164 -19.32 -8.10 12.78
C PRO A 164 -19.85 -7.40 11.52
N LEU A 165 -19.04 -6.49 10.96
CA LEU A 165 -19.30 -5.91 9.66
C LEU A 165 -19.45 -7.00 8.60
N ASN A 166 -20.61 -7.09 7.97
CA ASN A 166 -20.82 -7.91 6.80
C ASN A 166 -20.37 -7.13 5.55
N LEU A 167 -19.14 -7.34 5.13
CA LEU A 167 -18.53 -6.62 4.01
C LEU A 167 -19.36 -6.70 2.73
N LYS A 168 -19.89 -7.89 2.39
CA LYS A 168 -20.69 -8.08 1.17
C LYS A 168 -21.97 -7.25 1.20
N ARG A 169 -22.69 -7.29 2.33
CA ARG A 169 -23.92 -6.49 2.52
C ARG A 169 -23.60 -4.99 2.51
N PHE A 170 -22.56 -4.59 3.22
CA PHE A 170 -22.13 -3.21 3.30
C PHE A 170 -21.78 -2.66 1.92
N ILE A 171 -20.89 -3.31 1.18
CA ILE A 171 -20.45 -2.87 -0.15
C ILE A 171 -21.62 -2.83 -1.14
N ALA A 172 -22.54 -3.81 -1.06
CA ALA A 172 -23.71 -3.85 -1.94
C ALA A 172 -24.71 -2.69 -1.71
N THR A 173 -24.71 -2.09 -0.53
CA THR A 173 -25.64 -1.00 -0.15
C THR A 173 -24.95 0.37 0.00
N PHE A 174 -23.62 0.40 -0.07
CA PHE A 174 -22.82 1.61 0.08
C PHE A 174 -22.50 2.19 -1.30
N ASP A 175 -22.95 3.40 -1.55
CA ASP A 175 -22.88 4.04 -2.88
C ASP A 175 -21.51 4.72 -3.13
N LEU A 176 -20.43 4.00 -2.83
CA LEU A 176 -19.04 4.41 -3.12
C LEU A 176 -18.19 3.21 -3.49
N PRO A 177 -17.15 3.40 -4.32
CA PRO A 177 -16.13 2.40 -4.55
C PRO A 177 -15.39 2.02 -3.25
N VAL A 178 -15.26 0.73 -2.97
CA VAL A 178 -14.61 0.22 -1.75
C VAL A 178 -13.40 -0.64 -2.08
N ILE A 179 -12.25 -0.32 -1.47
CA ILE A 179 -11.03 -1.13 -1.47
C ILE A 179 -10.92 -1.78 -0.09
N VAL A 180 -10.54 -3.05 -0.03
CA VAL A 180 -10.51 -3.81 1.24
C VAL A 180 -9.16 -4.50 1.42
N GLY A 181 -8.62 -4.52 2.65
CA GLY A 181 -7.41 -5.28 2.99
C GLY A 181 -6.87 -4.98 4.38
N GLY A 182 -5.80 -5.64 4.85
CA GLY A 182 -4.84 -6.50 4.15
C GLY A 182 -5.20 -7.99 4.09
N CYS A 183 -4.79 -8.54 3.00
CA CYS A 183 -4.80 -9.98 2.79
C CYS A 183 -3.44 -10.44 2.24
N ALA A 184 -3.17 -11.76 2.26
CA ALA A 184 -1.88 -12.27 1.79
C ALA A 184 -1.96 -13.69 1.22
N SER A 185 -3.16 -14.21 0.94
CA SER A 185 -3.34 -15.54 0.36
C SER A 185 -4.38 -15.53 -0.76
N TYR A 186 -4.28 -16.52 -1.65
CA TYR A 186 -5.24 -16.72 -2.74
C TYR A 186 -6.68 -16.74 -2.24
N SER A 187 -6.96 -17.59 -1.24
CA SER A 187 -8.32 -17.78 -0.73
C SER A 187 -8.90 -16.52 -0.10
N THR A 188 -8.11 -15.83 0.73
CA THR A 188 -8.55 -14.58 1.36
C THR A 188 -8.78 -13.49 0.32
N ALA A 189 -7.87 -13.31 -0.64
CA ALA A 189 -8.02 -12.34 -1.72
C ALA A 189 -9.30 -12.62 -2.54
N LEU A 190 -9.54 -13.87 -2.94
CA LEU A 190 -10.74 -14.27 -3.70
C LEU A 190 -12.03 -13.97 -2.92
N HIS A 191 -12.05 -14.31 -1.63
CA HIS A 191 -13.21 -14.02 -0.78
C HIS A 191 -13.48 -12.53 -0.65
N LEU A 192 -12.45 -11.71 -0.48
CA LEU A 192 -12.60 -10.25 -0.43
C LEU A 192 -13.10 -9.67 -1.76
N MET A 193 -12.58 -10.14 -2.90
CA MET A 193 -13.07 -9.73 -4.22
C MET A 193 -14.55 -10.07 -4.42
N ARG A 194 -14.98 -11.25 -3.95
CA ARG A 194 -16.39 -11.71 -4.00
C ARG A 194 -17.35 -10.89 -3.13
N THR A 195 -16.84 -10.03 -2.24
CA THR A 195 -17.69 -9.06 -1.51
C THR A 195 -18.16 -7.91 -2.39
N GLY A 196 -17.58 -7.72 -3.57
CA GLY A 196 -17.86 -6.62 -4.48
C GLY A 196 -16.84 -5.48 -4.39
N ALA A 197 -15.77 -5.65 -3.62
CA ALA A 197 -14.68 -4.68 -3.56
C ALA A 197 -14.04 -4.46 -4.93
N ILE A 198 -13.76 -3.19 -5.27
CA ILE A 198 -13.11 -2.82 -6.54
C ILE A 198 -11.61 -3.12 -6.53
N GLY A 199 -11.03 -3.32 -5.35
CA GLY A 199 -9.62 -3.67 -5.16
C GLY A 199 -9.35 -4.28 -3.80
N VAL A 200 -8.24 -5.01 -3.71
CA VAL A 200 -7.76 -5.62 -2.47
C VAL A 200 -6.32 -5.17 -2.17
N LEU A 201 -6.06 -4.82 -0.92
CA LEU A 201 -4.71 -4.52 -0.43
C LEU A 201 -4.02 -5.82 -0.06
N VAL A 202 -2.89 -6.09 -0.72
CA VAL A 202 -2.14 -7.36 -0.57
C VAL A 202 -0.85 -7.11 0.18
N GLY A 203 -0.81 -7.55 1.42
CA GLY A 203 0.34 -7.43 2.30
C GLY A 203 -0.06 -7.58 3.77
N VAL A 204 0.60 -8.49 4.47
CA VAL A 204 0.47 -8.66 5.92
C VAL A 204 1.86 -8.63 6.53
N GLY A 205 2.16 -7.52 7.19
CA GLY A 205 3.40 -7.30 7.91
C GLY A 205 4.67 -7.03 7.09
N PRO A 206 4.66 -6.66 5.79
CA PRO A 206 5.89 -6.42 5.06
C PRO A 206 6.50 -5.04 5.31
N GLY A 207 5.71 -4.08 5.80
CA GLY A 207 6.13 -2.70 6.02
C GLY A 207 7.15 -2.56 7.15
N GLN A 208 8.06 -1.59 7.01
CA GLN A 208 9.14 -1.32 7.98
C GLN A 208 8.62 -0.97 9.39
N ALA A 209 7.48 -0.28 9.47
CA ALA A 209 6.85 0.09 10.75
C ALA A 209 5.93 -1.00 11.31
N CYS A 210 5.68 -2.08 10.57
CA CYS A 210 4.78 -3.15 10.99
C CYS A 210 5.51 -4.19 11.83
N THR A 211 4.91 -4.55 12.96
CA THR A 211 5.45 -5.53 13.91
C THR A 211 4.77 -6.89 13.83
N SER A 212 3.74 -7.05 12.98
CA SER A 212 2.89 -8.26 12.92
C SER A 212 3.67 -9.55 12.71
N ARG A 213 4.68 -9.55 11.84
CA ARG A 213 5.49 -10.75 11.56
C ARG A 213 6.29 -11.19 12.79
N GLY A 214 6.90 -10.25 13.50
CA GLY A 214 7.70 -10.55 14.69
C GLY A 214 6.86 -10.85 15.93
N VAL A 215 5.74 -10.17 16.11
CA VAL A 215 4.90 -10.28 17.32
C VAL A 215 3.88 -11.41 17.20
N LEU A 216 3.26 -11.58 16.03
CA LEU A 216 2.18 -12.57 15.83
C LEU A 216 2.66 -13.81 15.04
N GLY A 217 3.82 -13.78 14.42
CA GLY A 217 4.28 -14.83 13.52
C GLY A 217 3.47 -14.96 12.23
N ILE A 218 2.69 -13.92 11.87
CA ILE A 218 1.80 -13.93 10.71
C ILE A 218 2.40 -13.09 9.59
N GLY A 219 2.44 -13.64 8.38
CA GLY A 219 2.87 -12.93 7.19
C GLY A 219 3.18 -13.86 6.02
N VAL A 220 3.15 -13.30 4.82
CA VAL A 220 3.57 -13.96 3.58
C VAL A 220 4.55 -13.03 2.87
N PRO A 221 5.69 -13.54 2.34
CA PRO A 221 6.58 -12.77 1.48
C PRO A 221 5.85 -12.19 0.26
N GLN A 222 6.13 -10.92 -0.06
CA GLN A 222 5.29 -10.11 -0.94
C GLN A 222 5.19 -10.61 -2.38
N ALA A 223 6.26 -11.08 -3.00
CA ALA A 223 6.19 -11.58 -4.37
C ALA A 223 5.17 -12.74 -4.50
N THR A 224 5.21 -13.69 -3.54
CA THR A 224 4.23 -14.78 -3.51
C THR A 224 2.83 -14.30 -3.19
N ALA A 225 2.66 -13.40 -2.20
CA ALA A 225 1.33 -12.90 -1.84
C ALA A 225 0.64 -12.19 -3.01
N ILE A 226 1.39 -11.37 -3.76
CA ILE A 226 0.89 -10.66 -4.94
C ILE A 226 0.52 -11.64 -6.05
N ALA A 227 1.37 -12.61 -6.35
CA ALA A 227 1.11 -13.61 -7.40
C ALA A 227 -0.15 -14.47 -7.07
N ASP A 228 -0.31 -14.86 -5.81
CA ASP A 228 -1.51 -15.56 -5.34
C ASP A 228 -2.78 -14.70 -5.48
N ALA A 229 -2.72 -13.42 -5.12
CA ALA A 229 -3.85 -12.51 -5.27
C ALA A 229 -4.17 -12.20 -6.74
N ALA A 230 -3.15 -12.12 -7.60
CA ALA A 230 -3.34 -11.96 -9.04
C ALA A 230 -4.03 -13.19 -9.66
N ALA A 231 -3.69 -14.40 -9.21
CA ALA A 231 -4.39 -15.62 -9.61
C ALA A 231 -5.85 -15.61 -9.12
N ALA A 232 -6.11 -15.18 -7.89
CA ALA A 232 -7.46 -15.01 -7.35
C ALA A 232 -8.29 -14.00 -8.16
N ARG A 233 -7.69 -12.88 -8.59
CA ARG A 233 -8.31 -11.90 -9.49
C ARG A 233 -8.76 -12.52 -10.80
N MET A 234 -7.93 -13.37 -11.41
CA MET A 234 -8.28 -14.04 -12.66
C MET A 234 -9.44 -15.03 -12.49
N GLU A 235 -9.51 -15.70 -11.34
CA GLU A 235 -10.67 -16.54 -11.00
C GLU A 235 -11.93 -15.71 -10.81
N HIS A 236 -11.85 -14.64 -10.02
CA HIS A 236 -12.96 -13.72 -9.79
C HIS A 236 -13.50 -13.12 -11.10
N LEU A 237 -12.59 -12.71 -12.00
CA LEU A 237 -12.94 -12.18 -13.32
C LEU A 237 -13.70 -13.24 -14.16
N ARG A 238 -13.26 -14.51 -14.13
CA ARG A 238 -13.95 -15.61 -14.82
C ARG A 238 -15.35 -15.88 -14.25
N GLU A 239 -15.49 -15.81 -12.92
CA GLU A 239 -16.77 -16.06 -12.23
C GLU A 239 -17.79 -14.93 -12.45
N THR A 240 -17.33 -13.67 -12.48
CA THR A 240 -18.23 -12.52 -12.34
C THR A 240 -18.19 -11.54 -13.51
N GLY A 241 -17.17 -11.61 -14.36
CA GLY A 241 -16.89 -10.60 -15.37
C GLY A 241 -16.35 -9.27 -14.80
N ARG A 242 -16.14 -9.16 -13.48
CA ARG A 242 -15.68 -7.95 -12.81
C ARG A 242 -14.18 -8.05 -12.51
N TYR A 243 -13.46 -6.97 -12.83
CA TYR A 243 -12.05 -6.84 -12.51
C TYR A 243 -11.88 -6.21 -11.13
N ALA A 244 -11.24 -6.92 -10.20
CA ALA A 244 -10.85 -6.38 -8.90
C ALA A 244 -9.35 -6.12 -8.90
N HIS A 245 -8.94 -4.91 -8.52
CA HIS A 245 -7.53 -4.51 -8.56
C HIS A 245 -6.73 -5.17 -7.42
N VAL A 246 -5.50 -5.59 -7.75
CA VAL A 246 -4.51 -6.08 -6.78
C VAL A 246 -3.56 -4.94 -6.46
N ILE A 247 -3.58 -4.44 -5.24
CA ILE A 247 -2.74 -3.34 -4.78
C ILE A 247 -1.71 -3.91 -3.80
N ALA A 248 -0.44 -3.89 -4.18
CA ALA A 248 0.64 -4.38 -3.34
C ALA A 248 0.89 -3.41 -2.18
N ASP A 249 0.59 -3.83 -0.93
CA ASP A 249 0.68 -2.98 0.25
C ASP A 249 1.93 -3.28 1.07
N GLY A 250 2.87 -2.35 1.08
CA GLY A 250 4.08 -2.36 1.88
C GLY A 250 5.22 -3.25 1.37
N GLY A 251 6.37 -3.14 2.02
CA GLY A 251 7.57 -3.93 1.73
C GLY A 251 8.45 -3.41 0.60
N MET A 252 8.03 -2.38 -0.11
CA MET A 252 8.80 -1.75 -1.20
C MET A 252 9.61 -0.58 -0.68
N ARG A 253 10.89 -0.53 -1.04
CA ARG A 253 11.85 0.49 -0.61
C ARG A 253 12.40 1.30 -1.78
N THR A 254 12.42 0.69 -2.96
CA THR A 254 13.06 1.22 -4.16
C THR A 254 12.13 1.07 -5.37
N GLY A 255 12.45 1.78 -6.45
CA GLY A 255 11.74 1.63 -7.72
C GLY A 255 11.83 0.22 -8.29
N GLY A 256 12.94 -0.50 -8.06
CA GLY A 256 13.09 -1.91 -8.43
C GLY A 256 12.12 -2.83 -7.66
N ASP A 257 11.85 -2.56 -6.38
CA ASP A 257 10.85 -3.33 -5.61
C ASP A 257 9.43 -3.08 -6.19
N ILE A 258 9.13 -1.83 -6.58
CA ILE A 258 7.85 -1.48 -7.24
C ILE A 258 7.71 -2.21 -8.57
N ALA A 259 8.76 -2.22 -9.41
CA ALA A 259 8.74 -2.93 -10.68
C ALA A 259 8.47 -4.43 -10.47
N LYS A 260 9.10 -5.06 -9.48
CA LYS A 260 8.86 -6.47 -9.13
C LYS A 260 7.43 -6.71 -8.63
N ALA A 261 6.87 -5.79 -7.86
CA ALA A 261 5.48 -5.89 -7.41
C ALA A 261 4.50 -5.91 -8.60
N ILE A 262 4.68 -5.01 -9.57
CA ILE A 262 3.87 -4.96 -10.78
C ILE A 262 4.10 -6.23 -11.64
N ALA A 263 5.35 -6.63 -11.84
CA ALA A 263 5.66 -7.85 -12.60
C ALA A 263 5.09 -9.12 -11.96
N CYS A 264 4.96 -9.17 -10.63
CA CYS A 264 4.29 -10.26 -9.91
C CYS A 264 2.75 -10.22 -10.02
N GLY A 265 2.17 -9.16 -10.61
CA GLY A 265 0.74 -9.09 -10.92
C GLY A 265 -0.05 -7.98 -10.20
N ALA A 266 0.61 -7.06 -9.47
CA ALA A 266 -0.06 -5.91 -8.90
C ALA A 266 -0.48 -4.90 -10.00
N ASP A 267 -1.60 -4.21 -9.79
CA ASP A 267 -2.08 -3.11 -10.65
C ASP A 267 -1.54 -1.76 -10.17
N ALA A 268 -1.35 -1.64 -8.87
CA ALA A 268 -0.79 -0.46 -8.22
C ALA A 268 -0.06 -0.88 -6.93
N VAL A 269 0.63 0.06 -6.31
CA VAL A 269 1.35 -0.16 -5.05
C VAL A 269 0.89 0.81 -3.98
N MET A 270 0.76 0.34 -2.74
CA MET A 270 0.59 1.19 -1.58
C MET A 270 1.91 1.26 -0.82
N ILE A 271 2.45 2.48 -0.67
CA ILE A 271 3.73 2.72 0.01
C ILE A 271 3.60 3.76 1.11
N GLY A 272 4.33 3.55 2.19
CA GLY A 272 4.39 4.44 3.34
C GLY A 272 5.81 4.90 3.66
N SER A 273 6.69 3.97 4.00
CA SER A 273 8.07 4.28 4.44
C SER A 273 8.89 5.13 3.44
N PRO A 274 8.82 4.91 2.12
CA PRO A 274 9.48 5.80 1.17
C PRO A 274 8.95 7.24 1.25
N LEU A 275 7.62 7.41 1.33
CA LEU A 275 6.98 8.73 1.40
C LEU A 275 7.21 9.43 2.75
N ALA A 276 7.35 8.67 3.84
CA ALA A 276 7.70 9.23 5.16
C ALA A 276 9.07 9.92 5.17
N LYS A 277 9.91 9.68 4.16
CA LYS A 277 11.21 10.34 3.97
C LYS A 277 11.12 11.68 3.23
N ALA A 278 9.94 12.06 2.75
CA ALA A 278 9.74 13.34 2.08
C ALA A 278 9.79 14.52 3.06
N HIS A 279 10.20 15.68 2.57
CA HIS A 279 10.20 16.93 3.34
C HIS A 279 8.76 17.33 3.73
N GLU A 280 7.78 17.06 2.87
CA GLU A 280 6.36 17.38 3.04
C GLU A 280 5.63 16.38 3.94
N ALA A 281 6.26 15.23 4.29
CA ALA A 281 5.64 14.22 5.13
C ALA A 281 5.35 14.76 6.54
N PRO A 282 4.13 14.61 7.05
CA PRO A 282 3.75 15.14 8.36
C PRO A 282 4.54 14.53 9.53
N GLY A 283 5.14 13.35 9.34
CA GLY A 283 5.97 12.68 10.35
C GLY A 283 7.35 13.30 10.57
N ARG A 284 7.80 14.22 9.69
CA ARG A 284 9.04 15.01 9.82
C ARG A 284 10.26 14.20 10.26
N GLY A 285 10.57 13.15 9.51
CA GLY A 285 11.70 12.26 9.80
C GLY A 285 11.39 11.14 10.77
N TYR A 286 10.11 10.89 11.04
CA TYR A 286 9.63 9.73 11.77
C TYR A 286 8.43 9.11 11.04
N HIS A 287 8.26 7.80 11.20
CA HIS A 287 7.00 7.15 10.83
C HIS A 287 6.67 6.03 11.82
N TRP A 288 5.41 5.59 11.79
CA TRP A 288 4.89 4.58 12.70
C TRP A 288 3.70 3.85 12.09
N GLY A 289 3.51 2.59 12.50
CA GLY A 289 2.36 1.81 12.09
C GLY A 289 1.07 2.28 12.75
N MET A 290 -0.04 2.16 12.02
CA MET A 290 -1.36 2.55 12.51
C MET A 290 -2.10 1.41 13.23
N ALA A 291 -1.72 0.16 12.96
CA ALA A 291 -2.29 -1.02 13.60
C ALA A 291 -1.79 -1.18 15.04
N THR A 292 -2.67 -1.57 15.93
CA THR A 292 -2.36 -1.99 17.30
C THR A 292 -3.17 -3.22 17.64
N PHE A 293 -2.53 -4.17 18.33
CA PHE A 293 -3.17 -5.44 18.71
C PHE A 293 -4.04 -5.31 19.94
N HIS A 294 -3.81 -4.27 20.73
CA HIS A 294 -4.51 -4.05 21.98
C HIS A 294 -4.72 -2.56 22.22
N PRO A 295 -5.89 -2.15 22.74
CA PRO A 295 -6.18 -0.73 23.01
C PRO A 295 -5.18 -0.03 23.93
N GLU A 296 -4.59 -0.78 24.84
CA GLU A 296 -3.64 -0.26 25.84
C GLU A 296 -2.18 -0.27 25.36
N LEU A 297 -1.88 -0.95 24.22
CA LEU A 297 -0.54 -0.88 23.67
C LEU A 297 -0.30 0.50 23.05
N PRO A 298 0.86 1.12 23.33
CA PRO A 298 1.17 2.41 22.75
C PRO A 298 1.24 2.29 21.23
N ARG A 299 0.32 2.97 20.54
CA ARG A 299 0.46 3.20 19.09
C ARG A 299 1.73 3.98 18.86
N GLY A 300 2.46 3.60 17.80
CA GLY A 300 3.49 4.46 17.33
C GLY A 300 4.82 4.32 18.05
N ALA A 301 5.33 3.09 18.18
CA ALA A 301 6.78 2.94 18.22
C ALA A 301 7.34 3.65 16.98
N ARG A 302 7.94 4.82 17.20
CA ARG A 302 8.42 5.68 16.12
C ARG A 302 9.70 5.11 15.52
N VAL A 303 9.67 4.90 14.22
CA VAL A 303 10.88 4.60 13.46
C VAL A 303 11.46 5.93 13.00
N LYS A 304 12.68 6.23 13.40
CA LYS A 304 13.43 7.37 12.88
C LYS A 304 13.80 7.10 11.43
N THR A 305 13.50 8.01 10.55
CA THR A 305 13.87 7.94 9.14
C THR A 305 14.57 9.23 8.72
N ARG A 306 15.53 9.11 7.80
CA ARG A 306 16.21 10.28 7.22
C ARG A 306 15.28 10.87 6.16
N GLN A 307 15.08 12.20 6.18
CA GLN A 307 14.51 12.89 5.05
C GLN A 307 15.52 12.93 3.90
N ILE A 308 15.09 12.60 2.69
CA ILE A 308 15.97 12.41 1.53
C ILE A 308 15.64 13.31 0.35
N GLY A 309 14.47 13.96 0.35
CA GLY A 309 14.04 14.84 -0.75
C GLY A 309 12.59 15.26 -0.61
N SER A 310 12.10 15.95 -1.63
CA SER A 310 10.67 16.28 -1.79
C SER A 310 9.87 15.06 -2.25
N LEU A 311 8.54 15.10 -2.14
CA LEU A 311 7.64 14.10 -2.73
C LEU A 311 7.89 13.93 -4.23
N GLN A 312 8.11 15.03 -4.95
CA GLN A 312 8.42 14.99 -6.38
C GLN A 312 9.70 14.20 -6.65
N GLU A 313 10.82 14.52 -5.96
CA GLU A 313 12.09 13.81 -6.14
C GLU A 313 11.97 12.31 -5.83
N ILE A 314 11.23 11.97 -4.78
CA ILE A 314 10.99 10.58 -4.41
C ILE A 314 10.15 9.85 -5.48
N LEU A 315 9.08 10.48 -5.97
CA LEU A 315 8.15 9.82 -6.88
C LEU A 315 8.62 9.83 -8.33
N THR A 316 9.00 11.00 -8.84
CA THR A 316 9.23 11.24 -10.27
C THR A 316 10.60 11.83 -10.61
N GLY A 317 11.40 12.13 -9.59
CA GLY A 317 12.75 12.63 -9.77
C GLY A 317 12.87 14.17 -9.89
N PRO A 318 14.06 14.66 -10.18
CA PRO A 318 15.27 13.89 -10.50
C PRO A 318 15.88 13.18 -9.28
N ALA A 319 16.53 12.03 -9.51
CA ALA A 319 17.29 11.33 -8.49
C ALA A 319 18.71 11.92 -8.40
N HIS A 320 19.15 12.20 -7.18
CA HIS A 320 20.52 12.64 -6.87
C HIS A 320 21.29 11.60 -6.04
N GLU A 321 20.65 10.46 -5.75
CA GLU A 321 21.25 9.28 -5.12
C GLU A 321 21.12 8.07 -6.06
N ASN A 322 21.99 7.08 -5.90
CA ASN A 322 22.05 5.90 -6.76
C ASN A 322 21.59 4.60 -6.08
N ASP A 323 20.89 4.74 -4.96
CA ASP A 323 20.40 3.62 -4.14
C ASP A 323 18.97 3.14 -4.50
N GLY A 324 18.33 3.80 -5.48
CA GLY A 324 16.98 3.48 -5.95
C GLY A 324 15.85 4.00 -5.06
N THR A 325 16.12 4.84 -4.06
CA THR A 325 15.12 5.41 -3.14
C THR A 325 14.43 6.66 -3.68
N LEU A 326 15.00 7.29 -4.71
CA LEU A 326 14.44 8.42 -5.43
C LEU A 326 13.97 8.02 -6.82
N ASN A 327 13.09 8.84 -7.42
CA ASN A 327 12.54 8.61 -8.75
C ASN A 327 11.92 7.21 -8.93
N LEU A 328 11.10 6.82 -7.94
CA LEU A 328 10.55 5.46 -7.83
C LEU A 328 9.77 5.04 -9.08
N PHE A 329 8.95 5.93 -9.62
CA PHE A 329 8.12 5.64 -10.80
C PHE A 329 8.84 5.86 -12.12
N GLY A 330 9.88 6.68 -12.16
CA GLY A 330 10.83 6.71 -13.27
C GLY A 330 11.59 5.39 -13.40
N ALA A 331 11.99 4.79 -12.27
CA ALA A 331 12.59 3.46 -12.26
C ALA A 331 11.62 2.36 -12.73
N LEU A 332 10.33 2.42 -12.35
CA LEU A 332 9.30 1.53 -12.89
C LEU A 332 9.21 1.68 -14.41
N ARG A 333 9.09 2.91 -14.91
CA ARG A 333 9.03 3.23 -16.35
C ARG A 333 10.25 2.68 -17.09
N MET A 334 11.44 2.87 -16.52
CA MET A 334 12.69 2.34 -17.10
C MET A 334 12.74 0.81 -17.11
N SER A 335 12.27 0.16 -16.04
CA SER A 335 12.16 -1.31 -15.98
C SER A 335 11.24 -1.86 -17.07
N MET A 336 10.07 -1.23 -17.26
CA MET A 336 9.14 -1.58 -18.33
C MET A 336 9.72 -1.35 -19.71
N ALA A 337 10.37 -0.21 -19.93
CA ALA A 337 11.05 0.13 -21.18
C ALA A 337 12.13 -0.88 -21.53
N THR A 338 13.02 -1.17 -20.58
CA THR A 338 14.15 -2.13 -20.77
C THR A 338 13.66 -3.55 -21.03
N THR A 339 12.48 -3.91 -20.56
CA THR A 339 11.85 -5.21 -20.80
C THR A 339 10.81 -5.21 -21.93
N GLY A 340 10.60 -4.05 -22.58
CA GLY A 340 9.81 -3.90 -23.81
C GLY A 340 8.31 -3.85 -23.64
N TYR A 341 7.80 -3.62 -22.42
CA TYR A 341 6.37 -3.53 -22.14
C TYR A 341 5.85 -2.09 -22.21
N ALA A 342 4.67 -1.89 -22.80
CA ALA A 342 4.12 -0.57 -23.06
C ALA A 342 3.28 -0.02 -21.89
N ASN A 343 2.67 -0.88 -21.10
CA ASN A 343 1.78 -0.50 -20.01
C ASN A 343 1.82 -1.50 -18.86
N VAL A 344 1.24 -1.12 -17.72
CA VAL A 344 1.21 -1.92 -16.48
C VAL A 344 0.63 -3.31 -16.71
N ARG A 345 -0.47 -3.45 -17.45
CA ARG A 345 -1.13 -4.76 -17.69
C ARG A 345 -0.28 -5.71 -18.52
N GLU A 346 0.45 -5.17 -19.48
CA GLU A 346 1.42 -5.97 -20.23
C GLU A 346 2.59 -6.39 -19.35
N PHE A 347 3.09 -5.48 -18.51
CA PHE A 347 4.23 -5.75 -17.64
C PHE A 347 3.93 -6.78 -16.56
N GLN A 348 2.68 -6.97 -16.14
CA GLN A 348 2.26 -8.09 -15.29
C GLN A 348 2.52 -9.48 -15.90
N LYS A 349 2.82 -9.54 -17.21
CA LYS A 349 3.19 -10.78 -17.93
C LYS A 349 4.70 -10.96 -18.06
N ALA A 350 5.50 -10.05 -17.50
CA ALA A 350 6.94 -10.15 -17.55
C ALA A 350 7.41 -11.45 -16.88
N GLU A 351 8.40 -12.08 -17.48
CA GLU A 351 9.02 -13.24 -16.89
C GLU A 351 9.74 -12.85 -15.61
N VAL A 352 9.46 -13.59 -14.54
CA VAL A 352 10.10 -13.43 -13.25
C VAL A 352 10.74 -14.76 -12.86
N LEU A 353 12.00 -14.72 -12.46
CA LEU A 353 12.71 -15.89 -11.95
C LEU A 353 13.02 -15.76 -10.47
N VAL A 354 13.22 -16.89 -9.82
CA VAL A 354 13.70 -16.96 -8.45
C VAL A 354 15.23 -16.94 -8.47
N ALA A 355 15.82 -15.93 -7.87
CA ALA A 355 17.26 -15.69 -7.86
C ALA A 355 17.72 -15.28 -6.45
N PRO A 356 17.81 -16.23 -5.51
CA PRO A 356 18.21 -15.91 -4.14
C PRO A 356 19.62 -15.32 -4.05
N SER A 357 20.47 -15.60 -5.02
CA SER A 357 21.86 -15.14 -5.09
C SER A 357 22.06 -13.86 -5.92
N ILE A 358 21.02 -13.25 -6.46
CA ILE A 358 21.14 -12.05 -7.33
C ILE A 358 21.82 -10.86 -6.64
N ARG A 359 21.85 -10.87 -5.33
CA ARG A 359 22.52 -9.84 -4.53
C ARG A 359 23.96 -10.19 -4.13
N THR A 360 24.47 -11.37 -4.47
CA THR A 360 25.80 -11.83 -4.04
C THR A 360 26.88 -11.60 -5.10
N GLU A 361 26.65 -11.69 -6.35
CA GLU A 361 27.63 -11.59 -7.44
C GLU A 361 28.57 -10.39 -7.25
N GLY A 362 28.72 -9.39 -7.72
CA GLY A 362 29.57 -8.25 -7.35
C GLY A 362 28.99 -7.33 -6.24
N LYS A 363 27.82 -7.69 -5.67
CA LYS A 363 27.06 -6.80 -4.80
C LYS A 363 27.59 -6.67 -3.38
N ASP A 364 28.33 -7.68 -2.89
CA ASP A 364 28.94 -7.61 -1.57
C ASP A 364 30.02 -6.53 -1.52
N LEU A 365 30.85 -6.40 -2.55
CA LEU A 365 31.84 -5.34 -2.66
C LEU A 365 31.18 -3.96 -2.82
N GLN A 366 30.13 -3.87 -3.61
CA GLN A 366 29.35 -2.65 -3.77
C GLN A 366 28.77 -2.16 -2.43
N ARG A 367 28.22 -3.09 -1.63
CA ARG A 367 27.67 -2.81 -0.30
C ARG A 367 28.73 -2.35 0.68
N GLN A 368 29.89 -2.99 0.70
CA GLN A 368 31.02 -2.63 1.56
C GLN A 368 31.53 -1.21 1.26
N GLN A 369 31.40 -0.75 0.04
CA GLN A 369 31.81 0.59 -0.40
C GLN A 369 30.70 1.64 -0.26
N GLY A 370 29.51 1.24 0.21
CA GLY A 370 28.36 2.16 0.35
C GLY A 370 27.85 2.73 -0.97
N VAL A 371 28.06 2.02 -2.08
CA VAL A 371 27.59 2.41 -3.41
C VAL A 371 26.34 1.63 -3.77
N GLY A 372 25.31 2.32 -4.31
CA GLY A 372 24.05 1.68 -4.67
C GLY A 372 23.22 1.28 -3.46
N MET A 373 22.46 0.21 -3.60
CA MET A 373 21.63 -0.33 -2.51
C MET A 373 22.52 -0.94 -1.42
N ALA A 374 22.63 -0.25 -0.31
CA ALA A 374 23.26 -0.76 0.90
C ALA A 374 22.33 -1.74 1.66
#